data_18e57c0713e2f0d32b779dbfb98f9d10
#
_entry.id   18e57c0713e2f0d32b779dbfb98f9d10
#
_cell.length_a   1.000
_cell.length_b   1.000
_cell.length_c   1.000
_cell.angle_alpha   90.00
_cell.angle_beta   90.00
_cell.angle_gamma   90.00
#
_symmetry.space_group_name_H-M   'P 1'
#
loop_
_entity.id
_entity.type
_entity.pdbx_description
1 polymer ?
#
loop_
_entity_poly.entity_id
_entity_poly.type
_entity_poly.pdbx_seq_one_letter_code
_entity_poly.pdbx_strand_id
1 'polypeptide(L)'
;MELKLVPITENNWRTAAFLTTDPEGKIPLDEQWIANNAFSLLQCVYDRNWDCRILMDAETAVGFVFYGYDCDEDHYLLCRYMIDVKFQKQGYGKAFLPLVIDLIRNQYGCLDVYTSVHDDNLHALHLYTSFGFERTEEMDADERVYVLRGVEN
;
A
#
# COMPACT_ATOMS: atom_id res chain seq x y z
N MET A 1 16.00 -2.30 12.66
CA MET A 1 14.57 -2.31 12.34
C MET A 1 13.96 -3.66 12.73
N GLU A 2 12.92 -3.64 13.52
CA GLU A 2 12.12 -4.81 13.85
C GLU A 2 10.76 -4.69 13.13
N LEU A 3 10.71 -5.05 11.86
CA LEU A 3 9.58 -4.78 10.97
C LEU A 3 8.48 -5.82 11.10
N LYS A 4 7.23 -5.37 11.31
CA LYS A 4 6.04 -6.21 11.41
C LYS A 4 4.90 -5.62 10.58
N LEU A 5 4.08 -6.50 9.99
CA LEU A 5 2.81 -6.16 9.36
C LEU A 5 1.68 -6.58 10.30
N VAL A 6 1.05 -5.60 10.94
CA VAL A 6 0.10 -5.85 12.03
C VAL A 6 -1.33 -5.70 11.54
N PRO A 7 -2.21 -6.71 11.74
CA PRO A 7 -3.62 -6.60 11.40
C PRO A 7 -4.32 -5.45 12.13
N ILE A 8 -5.34 -4.90 11.50
CA ILE A 8 -6.20 -3.89 12.11
C ILE A 8 -7.10 -4.56 13.15
N THR A 9 -7.19 -3.94 14.33
CA THR A 9 -8.01 -4.39 15.46
C THR A 9 -8.77 -3.23 16.07
N GLU A 10 -9.66 -3.53 17.01
CA GLU A 10 -10.37 -2.53 17.81
C GLU A 10 -9.44 -1.60 18.61
N ASN A 11 -8.20 -2.06 18.88
CA ASN A 11 -7.21 -1.33 19.68
C ASN A 11 -6.26 -0.46 18.88
N ASN A 12 -6.12 -0.67 17.57
CA ASN A 12 -5.12 0.01 16.75
C ASN A 12 -5.65 0.76 15.52
N TRP A 13 -6.93 0.66 15.18
CA TRP A 13 -7.49 1.29 13.99
C TRP A 13 -7.36 2.83 14.01
N ARG A 14 -7.44 3.45 15.20
CA ARG A 14 -7.24 4.90 15.33
C ARG A 14 -5.83 5.31 14.96
N THR A 15 -4.84 4.55 15.40
CA THR A 15 -3.43 4.76 15.02
C THR A 15 -3.29 4.72 13.50
N ALA A 16 -3.85 3.71 12.84
CA ALA A 16 -3.82 3.58 11.38
C ALA A 16 -4.49 4.77 10.68
N ALA A 17 -5.64 5.21 11.18
CA ALA A 17 -6.42 6.31 10.60
C ALA A 17 -5.67 7.65 10.61
N PHE A 18 -4.81 7.88 11.61
CA PHE A 18 -4.09 9.14 11.79
C PHE A 18 -2.68 9.16 11.16
N LEU A 19 -2.18 8.04 10.65
CA LEU A 19 -0.96 8.05 9.85
C LEU A 19 -1.19 8.87 8.57
N THR A 20 -0.25 9.76 8.25
CA THR A 20 -0.42 10.70 7.13
C THR A 20 0.90 10.99 6.42
N THR A 21 0.82 11.26 5.14
CA THR A 21 1.93 11.78 4.32
C THR A 21 1.98 13.30 4.27
N ASP A 22 1.00 13.99 4.87
CA ASP A 22 0.93 15.44 4.88
C ASP A 22 1.95 16.04 5.86
N PRO A 23 2.88 16.90 5.41
CA PRO A 23 3.86 17.54 6.28
C PRO A 23 3.26 18.40 7.41
N GLU A 24 2.04 18.92 7.22
CA GLU A 24 1.32 19.69 8.24
C GLU A 24 0.55 18.79 9.23
N GLY A 25 0.58 17.47 9.03
CA GLY A 25 -0.15 16.51 9.86
C GLY A 25 -1.66 16.54 9.65
N LYS A 26 -2.14 17.22 8.63
CA LYS A 26 -3.54 17.20 8.22
C LYS A 26 -3.80 15.92 7.44
N ILE A 27 -4.96 15.32 7.62
CA ILE A 27 -5.40 14.24 6.75
C ILE A 27 -5.80 14.88 5.42
N PRO A 28 -5.08 14.62 4.31
CA PRO A 28 -5.47 15.18 3.03
C PRO A 28 -6.83 14.61 2.65
N LEU A 29 -7.82 15.48 2.59
CA LEU A 29 -9.10 15.20 1.98
C LEU A 29 -8.98 15.55 0.50
N ASP A 30 -8.40 14.67 -0.28
CA ASP A 30 -8.62 14.73 -1.72
C ASP A 30 -9.99 14.08 -1.98
N GLU A 31 -10.97 14.91 -2.20
CA GLU A 31 -12.37 14.52 -2.30
C GLU A 31 -12.67 13.63 -3.50
N GLN A 32 -11.75 13.45 -4.44
CA GLN A 32 -12.06 12.73 -5.67
C GLN A 32 -11.38 11.35 -5.81
N TRP A 33 -10.13 11.14 -5.35
CA TRP A 33 -9.38 9.95 -5.77
C TRP A 33 -8.43 9.34 -4.74
N ILE A 34 -8.01 10.09 -3.72
CA ILE A 34 -7.12 9.55 -2.69
C ILE A 34 -7.92 9.35 -1.41
N ALA A 35 -8.34 8.13 -1.20
CA ALA A 35 -8.87 7.72 0.07
C ALA A 35 -7.81 7.95 1.16
N ASN A 36 -8.18 8.64 2.24
CA ASN A 36 -7.37 8.62 3.44
C ASN A 36 -7.42 7.21 4.07
N ASN A 37 -6.58 6.94 5.06
CA ASN A 37 -6.56 5.63 5.69
C ASN A 37 -7.91 5.26 6.33
N ALA A 38 -8.66 6.23 6.84
CA ALA A 38 -10.00 6.00 7.39
C ALA A 38 -10.98 5.45 6.35
N PHE A 39 -10.95 5.98 5.12
CA PHE A 39 -11.76 5.44 4.01
C PHE A 39 -11.35 4.01 3.67
N SER A 40 -10.05 3.73 3.56
CA SER A 40 -9.53 2.39 3.29
C SER A 40 -9.91 1.39 4.39
N LEU A 41 -9.88 1.81 5.65
CA LEU A 41 -10.33 1.00 6.79
C LEU A 41 -11.82 0.64 6.69
N LEU A 42 -12.67 1.61 6.34
CA LEU A 42 -14.11 1.36 6.12
C LEU A 42 -14.34 0.46 4.91
N GLN A 43 -13.58 0.63 3.85
CA GLN A 43 -13.67 -0.25 2.67
C GLN A 43 -13.36 -1.71 3.05
N CYS A 44 -12.36 -1.97 3.89
CA CYS A 44 -12.06 -3.31 4.39
C CYS A 44 -13.20 -3.92 5.23
N VAL A 45 -14.02 -3.09 5.90
CA VAL A 45 -15.17 -3.56 6.67
C VAL A 45 -16.31 -4.02 5.76
N TYR A 46 -16.57 -3.30 4.68
CA TYR A 46 -17.72 -3.53 3.82
C TYR A 46 -17.42 -4.31 2.53
N ASP A 47 -16.16 -4.43 2.16
CA ASP A 47 -15.73 -5.20 0.99
C ASP A 47 -14.59 -6.17 1.38
N ARG A 48 -14.92 -7.46 1.44
CA ARG A 48 -13.99 -8.51 1.87
C ARG A 48 -12.87 -8.82 0.87
N ASN A 49 -12.92 -8.23 -0.33
CA ASN A 49 -11.82 -8.33 -1.29
C ASN A 49 -10.60 -7.51 -0.85
N TRP A 50 -10.76 -6.60 0.09
CA TRP A 50 -9.73 -5.68 0.55
C TRP A 50 -9.30 -5.94 1.99
N ASP A 51 -8.03 -5.68 2.27
CA ASP A 51 -7.44 -5.85 3.60
C ASP A 51 -6.40 -4.74 3.86
N CYS A 52 -6.09 -4.53 5.13
CA CYS A 52 -5.18 -3.50 5.59
C CYS A 52 -4.19 -4.05 6.61
N ARG A 53 -3.02 -3.43 6.69
CA ARG A 53 -2.05 -3.64 7.78
C ARG A 53 -1.45 -2.32 8.23
N ILE A 54 -1.07 -2.25 9.49
CA ILE A 54 -0.16 -1.23 9.99
C ILE A 54 1.27 -1.72 9.79
N LEU A 55 2.13 -0.86 9.31
CA LEU A 55 3.57 -1.11 9.22
C LEU A 55 4.20 -0.67 10.54
N MET A 56 4.75 -1.62 11.27
CA MET A 56 5.33 -1.39 12.60
C MET A 56 6.84 -1.59 12.58
N ASP A 57 7.60 -0.69 13.22
CA ASP A 57 8.97 -0.95 13.65
C ASP A 57 8.97 -1.07 15.17
N ALA A 58 9.23 -2.26 15.69
CA ALA A 58 8.99 -2.63 17.08
C ALA A 58 7.57 -2.23 17.54
N GLU A 59 7.45 -1.29 18.47
CA GLU A 59 6.16 -0.81 18.99
C GLU A 59 5.69 0.50 18.32
N THR A 60 6.40 0.97 17.28
CA THR A 60 6.10 2.24 16.61
C THR A 60 5.39 2.00 15.28
N ALA A 61 4.21 2.59 15.11
CA ALA A 61 3.50 2.61 13.84
C ALA A 61 4.18 3.62 12.90
N VAL A 62 4.70 3.14 11.77
CA VAL A 62 5.45 3.96 10.80
C VAL A 62 4.77 4.11 9.46
N GLY A 63 3.76 3.29 9.16
CA GLY A 63 3.06 3.36 7.90
C GLY A 63 1.83 2.47 7.84
N PHE A 64 1.23 2.43 6.65
CA PHE A 64 -0.02 1.74 6.40
C PHE A 64 -0.02 1.14 5.00
N VAL A 65 -0.66 -0.01 4.85
CA VAL A 65 -0.87 -0.64 3.55
C VAL A 65 -2.32 -1.10 3.40
N PHE A 66 -2.88 -0.84 2.23
CA PHE A 66 -4.19 -1.29 1.78
C PHE A 66 -4.03 -2.04 0.46
N TYR A 67 -4.54 -3.26 0.40
CA TYR A 67 -4.32 -4.18 -0.71
C TYR A 67 -5.51 -5.13 -0.83
N GLY A 68 -5.62 -5.79 -1.96
CA GLY A 68 -6.67 -6.79 -2.14
C GLY A 68 -6.81 -7.27 -3.57
N TYR A 69 -7.99 -7.84 -3.86
CA TYR A 69 -8.36 -8.29 -5.18
C TYR A 69 -9.35 -7.31 -5.82
N ASP A 70 -8.92 -6.74 -6.93
CA ASP A 70 -9.77 -5.91 -7.78
C ASP A 70 -10.51 -6.79 -8.79
N CYS A 71 -11.81 -6.97 -8.57
CA CYS A 71 -12.61 -7.86 -9.42
C CYS A 71 -12.96 -7.24 -10.78
N ASP A 72 -12.88 -5.93 -10.94
CA ASP A 72 -13.14 -5.28 -12.21
C ASP A 72 -11.97 -5.49 -13.20
N GLU A 73 -10.74 -5.46 -12.68
CA GLU A 73 -9.52 -5.61 -13.48
C GLU A 73 -8.91 -7.02 -13.40
N ASP A 74 -9.45 -7.89 -12.53
CA ASP A 74 -8.91 -9.23 -12.24
C ASP A 74 -7.45 -9.20 -11.79
N HIS A 75 -7.13 -8.27 -10.89
CA HIS A 75 -5.78 -8.05 -10.37
C HIS A 75 -5.71 -8.15 -8.86
N TYR A 76 -4.63 -8.76 -8.35
CA TYR A 76 -4.22 -8.59 -6.95
C TYR A 76 -3.41 -7.32 -6.85
N LEU A 77 -3.95 -6.35 -6.12
CA LEU A 77 -3.51 -4.96 -6.16
C LEU A 77 -2.91 -4.51 -4.82
N LEU A 78 -1.71 -3.96 -4.88
CA LEU A 78 -1.17 -3.10 -3.84
C LEU A 78 -1.71 -1.69 -4.10
N CYS A 79 -2.84 -1.34 -3.46
CA CYS A 79 -3.59 -0.15 -3.78
C CYS A 79 -3.03 1.09 -3.11
N ARG A 80 -2.76 1.01 -1.79
CA ARG A 80 -2.22 2.12 -1.02
C ARG A 80 -1.08 1.64 -0.14
N TYR A 81 0.07 2.27 -0.31
CA TYR A 81 1.28 1.98 0.45
C TYR A 81 1.94 3.29 0.86
N MET A 82 1.95 3.58 2.16
CA MET A 82 2.44 4.85 2.64
C MET A 82 3.28 4.71 3.90
N ILE A 83 4.29 5.55 4.00
CA ILE A 83 5.06 5.79 5.23
C ILE A 83 4.65 7.15 5.78
N ASP A 84 4.35 7.19 7.07
CA ASP A 84 4.01 8.44 7.76
C ASP A 84 5.12 9.47 7.57
N VAL A 85 4.74 10.73 7.40
CA VAL A 85 5.67 11.82 7.10
C VAL A 85 6.82 11.92 8.09
N LYS A 86 6.60 11.58 9.36
CA LYS A 86 7.62 11.61 10.41
C LYS A 86 8.74 10.57 10.21
N PHE A 87 8.45 9.52 9.44
CA PHE A 87 9.34 8.37 9.25
C PHE A 87 9.84 8.25 7.81
N GLN A 88 9.46 9.16 6.92
CA GLN A 88 9.94 9.19 5.55
C GLN A 88 11.45 9.42 5.47
N LYS A 89 12.07 9.05 4.34
CA LYS A 89 13.51 9.18 4.07
C LYS A 89 14.44 8.38 5.02
N GLN A 90 13.89 7.44 5.76
CA GLN A 90 14.63 6.55 6.66
C GLN A 90 14.76 5.11 6.13
N GLY A 91 14.33 4.88 4.88
CA GLY A 91 14.43 3.57 4.23
C GLY A 91 13.26 2.61 4.48
N TYR A 92 12.24 3.01 5.23
CA TYR A 92 11.11 2.13 5.55
C TYR A 92 10.35 1.66 4.31
N GLY A 93 10.11 2.55 3.34
CA GLY A 93 9.39 2.18 2.11
C GLY A 93 10.06 1.02 1.38
N LYS A 94 11.39 1.07 1.25
CA LYS A 94 12.18 0.00 0.63
C LYS A 94 12.22 -1.26 1.49
N ALA A 95 12.30 -1.11 2.81
CA ALA A 95 12.44 -2.24 3.74
C ALA A 95 11.12 -3.04 3.90
N PHE A 96 9.96 -2.37 3.93
CA PHE A 96 8.66 -3.02 4.06
C PHE A 96 8.15 -3.65 2.76
N LEU A 97 8.53 -3.14 1.60
CA LEU A 97 7.96 -3.58 0.32
C LEU A 97 8.07 -5.09 0.10
N PRO A 98 9.21 -5.76 0.31
CA PRO A 98 9.30 -7.22 0.20
C PRO A 98 8.33 -7.94 1.14
N LEU A 99 8.18 -7.48 2.38
CA LEU A 99 7.26 -8.09 3.35
C LEU A 99 5.80 -7.95 2.91
N VAL A 100 5.43 -6.80 2.34
CA VAL A 100 4.09 -6.56 1.80
C VAL A 100 3.81 -7.45 0.60
N ILE A 101 4.75 -7.59 -0.32
CA ILE A 101 4.62 -8.47 -1.49
C ILE A 101 4.45 -9.93 -1.05
N ASP A 102 5.26 -10.39 -0.10
CA ASP A 102 5.15 -11.75 0.44
C ASP A 102 3.82 -11.97 1.14
N LEU A 103 3.32 -10.98 1.90
CA LEU A 103 2.00 -11.04 2.52
C LEU A 103 0.90 -11.22 1.48
N ILE A 104 0.88 -10.42 0.42
CA ILE A 104 -0.15 -10.49 -0.63
C ILE A 104 -0.08 -11.86 -1.33
N ARG A 105 1.10 -12.30 -1.74
CA ARG A 105 1.28 -13.59 -2.41
C ARG A 105 0.84 -14.77 -1.54
N ASN A 106 1.21 -14.76 -0.28
CA ASN A 106 0.85 -15.84 0.65
C ASN A 106 -0.64 -15.84 0.99
N GLN A 107 -1.24 -14.66 1.17
CA GLN A 107 -2.65 -14.54 1.53
C GLN A 107 -3.58 -14.98 0.40
N TYR A 108 -3.25 -14.64 -0.85
CA TYR A 108 -4.11 -14.90 -2.00
C TYR A 108 -3.65 -16.05 -2.90
N GLY A 109 -2.46 -16.60 -2.67
CA GLY A 109 -1.90 -17.62 -3.55
C GLY A 109 -1.59 -17.12 -4.95
N CYS A 110 -1.38 -15.81 -5.12
CA CYS A 110 -1.09 -15.19 -6.41
C CYS A 110 0.41 -15.10 -6.68
N LEU A 111 0.78 -15.00 -7.95
CA LEU A 111 2.16 -14.75 -8.38
C LEU A 111 2.38 -13.28 -8.70
N ASP A 112 1.53 -12.72 -9.54
CA ASP A 112 1.62 -11.35 -10.01
C ASP A 112 0.94 -10.38 -9.03
N VAL A 113 1.61 -9.28 -8.72
CA VAL A 113 1.08 -8.19 -7.90
C VAL A 113 1.13 -6.90 -8.71
N TYR A 114 0.00 -6.21 -8.76
CA TYR A 114 -0.16 -4.97 -9.51
C TYR A 114 -0.18 -3.77 -8.56
N THR A 115 0.18 -2.60 -9.09
CA THR A 115 -0.01 -1.30 -8.42
C THR A 115 -0.23 -0.25 -9.49
N SER A 116 -0.84 0.87 -9.13
CA SER A 116 -0.98 2.02 -10.01
C SER A 116 -0.24 3.23 -9.44
N VAL A 117 0.38 4.01 -10.31
CA VAL A 117 1.20 5.15 -9.92
C VAL A 117 0.99 6.29 -10.90
N HIS A 118 0.78 7.50 -10.38
CA HIS A 118 0.76 8.72 -11.18
C HIS A 118 2.16 9.00 -11.75
N ASP A 119 2.24 9.40 -13.01
CA ASP A 119 3.53 9.65 -13.69
C ASP A 119 4.39 10.73 -13.01
N ASP A 120 3.76 11.65 -12.31
CA ASP A 120 4.45 12.72 -11.55
C ASP A 120 5.00 12.25 -10.19
N ASN A 121 4.58 11.08 -9.70
CA ASN A 121 5.07 10.53 -8.43
C ASN A 121 6.40 9.80 -8.62
N LEU A 122 7.46 10.57 -8.87
CA LEU A 122 8.79 10.03 -9.19
C LEU A 122 9.37 9.19 -8.06
N HIS A 123 9.05 9.50 -6.81
CA HIS A 123 9.51 8.72 -5.66
C HIS A 123 8.92 7.30 -5.66
N ALA A 124 7.62 7.18 -5.85
CA ALA A 124 6.95 5.88 -5.93
C ALA A 124 7.40 5.09 -7.17
N LEU A 125 7.55 5.74 -8.33
CA LEU A 125 8.07 5.13 -9.55
C LEU A 125 9.46 4.54 -9.33
N HIS A 126 10.35 5.30 -8.69
CA HIS A 126 11.70 4.82 -8.39
C HIS A 126 11.67 3.63 -7.42
N LEU A 127 10.84 3.69 -6.38
CA LEU A 127 10.68 2.61 -5.41
C LEU A 127 10.22 1.31 -6.10
N TYR A 128 9.12 1.37 -6.84
CA TYR A 128 8.53 0.18 -7.45
C TYR A 128 9.38 -0.38 -8.59
N THR A 129 9.89 0.46 -9.47
CA THR A 129 10.74 0.00 -10.58
C THR A 129 12.08 -0.57 -10.11
N SER A 130 12.68 0.02 -9.06
CA SER A 130 13.90 -0.52 -8.44
C SER A 130 13.67 -1.87 -7.77
N PHE A 131 12.45 -2.15 -7.32
CA PHE A 131 12.08 -3.44 -6.75
C PHE A 131 11.82 -4.52 -7.81
N GLY A 132 11.52 -4.12 -9.04
CA GLY A 132 11.28 -5.02 -10.16
C GLY A 132 9.89 -4.91 -10.79
N PHE A 133 9.06 -3.95 -10.37
CA PHE A 133 7.80 -3.67 -11.05
C PHE A 133 8.06 -3.17 -12.47
N GLU A 134 7.30 -3.69 -13.42
CA GLU A 134 7.37 -3.34 -14.83
C GLU A 134 6.14 -2.53 -15.25
N ARG A 135 6.38 -1.53 -16.08
CA ARG A 135 5.31 -0.71 -16.64
C ARG A 135 4.45 -1.54 -17.58
N THR A 136 3.13 -1.37 -17.50
CA THR A 136 2.17 -1.90 -18.47
C THR A 136 1.60 -0.79 -19.36
N GLU A 137 0.81 -1.17 -20.37
CA GLU A 137 0.05 -0.22 -21.17
C GLU A 137 -1.31 0.15 -20.54
N GLU A 138 -1.68 -0.50 -19.43
CA GLU A 138 -2.94 -0.27 -18.74
C GLU A 138 -2.92 1.04 -17.93
N MET A 139 -4.07 1.69 -17.88
CA MET A 139 -4.34 2.86 -17.06
C MET A 139 -5.46 2.57 -16.07
N ASP A 140 -5.31 3.02 -14.85
CA ASP A 140 -6.36 3.12 -13.85
C ASP A 140 -6.59 4.60 -13.56
N ALA A 141 -7.70 5.14 -14.10
CA ALA A 141 -7.94 6.58 -14.16
C ALA A 141 -6.75 7.33 -14.78
N ASP A 142 -6.09 8.20 -14.03
CA ASP A 142 -4.89 8.95 -14.46
C ASP A 142 -3.57 8.32 -14.01
N GLU A 143 -3.63 7.12 -13.44
CA GLU A 143 -2.44 6.38 -12.99
C GLU A 143 -2.06 5.28 -13.97
N ARG A 144 -0.76 5.07 -14.14
CA ARG A 144 -0.21 3.95 -14.91
C ARG A 144 -0.15 2.69 -14.06
N VAL A 145 -0.60 1.57 -14.61
CA VAL A 145 -0.51 0.27 -13.95
C VAL A 145 0.89 -0.33 -14.14
N TYR A 146 1.44 -0.84 -13.07
CA TYR A 146 2.71 -1.58 -13.00
C TYR A 146 2.45 -2.98 -12.46
N VAL A 147 3.26 -3.95 -12.87
CA VAL A 147 3.15 -5.33 -12.42
C VAL A 147 4.49 -5.89 -11.94
N LEU A 148 4.46 -6.54 -10.80
CA LEU A 148 5.56 -7.39 -10.34
C LEU A 148 5.23 -8.84 -10.67
N ARG A 149 5.92 -9.39 -11.66
CA ARG A 149 5.73 -10.79 -12.07
C ARG A 149 6.27 -11.74 -11.02
N GLY A 150 5.49 -12.77 -10.72
CA GLY A 150 5.97 -13.90 -9.97
C GLY A 150 6.68 -14.92 -10.87
N VAL A 151 7.51 -15.74 -10.25
CA VAL A 151 8.19 -16.85 -10.94
C VAL A 151 7.57 -18.15 -10.46
N GLU A 152 7.07 -18.97 -11.38
CA GLU A 152 6.68 -20.35 -11.08
C GLU A 152 7.93 -21.18 -10.84
N ASN A 153 7.95 -21.86 -9.71
CA ASN A 153 9.00 -22.85 -9.39
C ASN A 153 8.62 -24.24 -9.90
#